data_bb0ee5d98fd5282332581921e1832a75
#
_entry.id   bb0ee5d98fd5282332581921e1832a75
#
_cell.length_a   1.000
_cell.length_b   1.000
_cell.length_c   1.000
_cell.angle_alpha   90.00
_cell.angle_beta   90.00
_cell.angle_gamma   90.00
#
_symmetry.space_group_name_H-M   'P 1'
#
loop_
_entity.id
_entity.type
_entity.pdbx_description
1 polymer ?
#
loop_
_entity_poly.entity_id
_entity_poly.type
_entity_poly.pdbx_seq_one_letter_code
_entity_poly.pdbx_strand_id
1 'polypeptide(L)'
;MPAIDIVSMRGEMPRVLSHMLPDGSATLAQNCHFRFGVITPVNDDVKSNVTFGTKPETIFLYRKDKWFTWRSMVDVVRSPVAQDPYGRVYYTDGQYPKVTSAQIATSGKGPYPTTSYRLGVPAPES
;
A
#
# COMPACT_ATOMS: atom_id res chain seq x y z
N MET A 1 14.71 38.89 25.36
CA MET A 1 14.31 38.55 23.98
C MET A 1 12.94 37.89 24.01
N PRO A 2 12.00 38.35 23.23
CA PRO A 2 10.76 37.62 23.12
C PRO A 2 11.04 36.25 22.47
N ALA A 3 10.66 35.19 23.13
CA ALA A 3 10.75 33.83 22.60
C ALA A 3 9.36 33.37 22.12
N ILE A 4 9.32 32.72 20.96
CA ILE A 4 8.12 32.06 20.51
C ILE A 4 8.29 30.58 20.86
N ASP A 5 7.44 30.10 21.74
CA ASP A 5 7.45 28.70 22.16
C ASP A 5 6.30 27.94 21.48
N ILE A 6 6.65 26.98 20.62
CA ILE A 6 5.67 26.13 19.93
C ILE A 6 5.63 24.77 20.63
N VAL A 7 4.67 24.62 21.51
CA VAL A 7 4.52 23.42 22.35
C VAL A 7 4.10 22.17 21.56
N SER A 8 3.32 22.36 20.50
CA SER A 8 2.88 21.23 19.66
C SER A 8 2.55 21.67 18.24
N MET A 9 2.81 20.81 17.28
CA MET A 9 2.42 21.01 15.87
C MET A 9 1.11 20.30 15.56
N ARG A 10 0.17 21.04 14.95
CA ARG A 10 -1.18 20.56 14.61
C ARG A 10 -1.29 20.00 13.19
N GLY A 11 -0.40 20.44 12.32
CA GLY A 11 -0.38 20.00 10.93
C GLY A 11 -0.31 21.13 9.92
N GLU A 12 -0.58 20.80 8.67
CA GLU A 12 -0.52 21.73 7.54
C GLU A 12 -1.89 22.29 7.21
N MET A 13 -1.98 23.62 7.04
CA MET A 13 -3.19 24.34 6.64
C MET A 13 -2.91 25.26 5.45
N PRO A 14 -2.76 24.71 4.22
CA PRO A 14 -2.29 25.47 3.05
C PRO A 14 -3.29 26.52 2.55
N ARG A 15 -4.56 26.42 2.93
CA ARG A 15 -5.62 27.34 2.50
C ARG A 15 -5.85 28.51 3.44
N VAL A 16 -5.14 28.56 4.56
CA VAL A 16 -5.24 29.65 5.54
C VAL A 16 -4.14 30.67 5.28
N LEU A 17 -4.49 31.94 5.23
CA LEU A 17 -3.52 33.01 5.09
C LEU A 17 -2.54 33.01 6.29
N SER A 18 -1.27 33.28 6.04
CA SER A 18 -0.20 33.15 7.04
C SER A 18 -0.47 33.92 8.34
N HIS A 19 -1.08 35.11 8.24
CA HIS A 19 -1.40 35.94 9.40
C HIS A 19 -2.64 35.47 10.19
N MET A 20 -3.43 34.54 9.60
CA MET A 20 -4.59 33.94 10.26
C MET A 20 -4.32 32.49 10.71
N LEU A 21 -3.09 32.03 10.52
CA LEU A 21 -2.72 30.66 10.84
C LEU A 21 -2.75 30.45 12.36
N PRO A 22 -3.46 29.42 12.87
CA PRO A 22 -3.42 29.09 14.29
C PRO A 22 -2.02 28.69 14.73
N ASP A 23 -1.69 29.01 16.00
CA ASP A 23 -0.40 28.61 16.59
C ASP A 23 -0.20 27.09 16.48
N GLY A 24 1.01 26.71 16.14
CA GLY A 24 1.37 25.29 15.92
C GLY A 24 0.91 24.69 14.60
N SER A 25 0.44 25.52 13.66
CA SER A 25 0.13 25.06 12.29
C SER A 25 1.16 25.59 11.28
N ALA A 26 1.34 24.88 10.17
CA ALA A 26 2.21 25.27 9.08
C ALA A 26 1.42 25.55 7.80
N THR A 27 1.88 26.48 6.98
CA THR A 27 1.33 26.69 5.63
C THR A 27 1.81 25.65 4.64
N LEU A 28 3.03 25.14 4.87
CA LEU A 28 3.67 24.11 4.04
C LEU A 28 4.53 23.22 4.93
N ALA A 29 4.41 21.92 4.73
CA ALA A 29 5.24 20.93 5.40
C ALA A 29 5.72 19.89 4.39
N GLN A 30 7.02 19.78 4.20
CA GLN A 30 7.63 18.84 3.26
C GLN A 30 8.57 17.89 3.99
N ASN A 31 8.57 16.62 3.58
CA ASN A 31 9.42 15.57 4.13
C ASN A 31 9.31 15.39 5.65
N CYS A 32 8.17 15.75 6.23
CA CYS A 32 7.90 15.55 7.63
C CYS A 32 6.44 15.17 7.88
N HIS A 33 6.18 14.61 9.04
CA HIS A 33 4.82 14.36 9.53
C HIS A 33 4.69 14.80 10.99
N PHE A 34 3.46 15.12 11.39
CA PHE A 34 3.13 15.69 12.70
C PHE A 34 2.47 14.66 13.62
N ARG A 35 3.12 13.54 13.84
CA ARG A 35 2.55 12.50 14.70
C ARG A 35 2.69 12.92 16.17
N PHE A 36 1.58 12.87 16.89
CA PHE A 36 1.52 13.26 18.32
C PHE A 36 1.97 14.69 18.63
N GLY A 37 1.80 15.62 17.69
CA GLY A 37 2.20 17.01 17.89
C GLY A 37 3.71 17.27 17.74
N VAL A 38 4.48 16.27 17.36
CA VAL A 38 5.93 16.38 17.15
C VAL A 38 6.21 16.34 15.64
N ILE A 39 7.12 17.21 15.21
CA ILE A 39 7.64 17.16 13.83
C ILE A 39 8.67 16.04 13.74
N THR A 40 8.38 15.06 12.92
CA THR A 40 9.32 13.96 12.61
C THR A 40 9.62 13.92 11.11
N PRO A 41 10.87 13.74 10.70
CA PRO A 41 11.19 13.58 9.30
C PRO A 41 10.57 12.29 8.74
N VAL A 42 10.19 12.31 7.47
CA VAL A 42 9.87 11.09 6.73
C VAL A 42 11.17 10.33 6.50
N ASN A 43 11.15 9.04 6.79
CA ASN A 43 12.30 8.18 6.52
C ASN A 43 12.57 8.13 5.02
N ASP A 44 13.83 8.11 4.66
CA ASP A 44 14.26 7.96 3.28
C ASP A 44 13.94 6.57 2.73
N ASP A 45 13.76 6.48 1.42
CA ASP A 45 13.53 5.21 0.74
C ASP A 45 14.75 4.31 0.82
N VAL A 46 14.54 3.06 1.21
CA VAL A 46 15.60 2.06 1.27
C VAL A 46 15.44 1.10 0.09
N LYS A 47 16.54 0.88 -0.62
CA LYS A 47 16.56 -0.09 -1.72
C LYS A 47 16.23 -1.49 -1.21
N SER A 48 15.19 -2.09 -1.78
CA SER A 48 14.82 -3.47 -1.48
C SER A 48 15.85 -4.46 -2.05
N ASN A 49 16.11 -5.54 -1.33
CA ASN A 49 16.92 -6.66 -1.82
C ASN A 49 16.14 -7.59 -2.78
N VAL A 50 14.87 -7.27 -3.05
CA VAL A 50 14.03 -8.06 -3.94
C VAL A 50 14.32 -7.66 -5.39
N THR A 51 14.68 -8.65 -6.21
CA THR A 51 14.87 -8.49 -7.65
C THR A 51 13.82 -9.30 -8.40
N PHE A 52 13.27 -8.69 -9.44
CA PHE A 52 12.34 -9.37 -10.34
C PHE A 52 13.08 -9.72 -11.64
N GLY A 53 12.91 -10.95 -12.13
CA GLY A 53 13.57 -11.41 -13.36
C GLY A 53 13.18 -10.63 -14.61
N THR A 54 11.99 -10.08 -14.65
CA THR A 54 11.49 -9.14 -15.67
C THR A 54 10.81 -7.97 -14.97
N LYS A 55 10.90 -6.76 -15.56
CA LYS A 55 10.25 -5.58 -15.01
C LYS A 55 8.72 -5.81 -14.96
N PRO A 56 8.11 -5.88 -13.78
CA PRO A 56 6.67 -5.99 -13.66
C PRO A 56 6.01 -4.62 -13.90
N GLU A 57 4.77 -4.63 -14.33
CA GLU A 57 3.93 -3.44 -14.43
C GLU A 57 3.16 -3.20 -13.13
N THR A 58 2.73 -4.28 -12.48
CA THR A 58 2.09 -4.23 -11.17
C THR A 58 2.83 -5.12 -10.18
N ILE A 59 3.07 -4.59 -8.98
CA ILE A 59 3.65 -5.32 -7.85
C ILE A 59 2.75 -5.18 -6.63
N PHE A 60 2.66 -6.22 -5.83
CA PHE A 60 1.87 -6.23 -4.60
C PHE A 60 2.59 -7.02 -3.51
N LEU A 61 2.85 -6.39 -2.37
CA LEU A 61 3.42 -7.09 -1.22
C LEU A 61 2.37 -7.96 -0.54
N TYR A 62 2.45 -9.24 -0.77
CA TYR A 62 1.50 -10.21 -0.21
C TYR A 62 1.78 -10.50 1.26
N ARG A 63 2.98 -10.96 1.57
CA ARG A 63 3.49 -11.22 2.92
C ARG A 63 4.94 -10.75 2.98
N LYS A 64 5.53 -10.77 4.17
CA LYS A 64 6.85 -10.22 4.48
C LYS A 64 7.90 -10.26 3.35
N ASP A 65 8.04 -11.40 2.68
CA ASP A 65 9.05 -11.56 1.61
C ASP A 65 8.44 -12.10 0.31
N LYS A 66 7.12 -12.12 0.19
CA LYS A 66 6.41 -12.66 -0.97
C LYS A 66 5.72 -11.54 -1.73
N TRP A 67 6.20 -11.30 -2.94
CA TRP A 67 5.66 -10.29 -3.85
C TRP A 67 4.89 -10.97 -4.97
N PHE A 68 3.68 -10.48 -5.22
CA PHE A 68 2.96 -10.80 -6.43
C PHE A 68 3.36 -9.81 -7.51
N THR A 69 3.50 -10.31 -8.73
CA THR A 69 3.95 -9.52 -9.87
C THR A 69 3.16 -9.87 -11.11
N TRP A 70 2.79 -8.85 -11.87
CA TRP A 70 2.10 -9.02 -13.14
C TRP A 70 2.76 -8.14 -14.20
N ARG A 71 2.64 -8.57 -15.46
CA ARG A 71 3.14 -7.84 -16.63
C ARG A 71 2.11 -6.89 -17.22
N SER A 72 0.97 -6.74 -16.58
CA SER A 72 -0.14 -5.87 -16.96
C SER A 72 -0.61 -5.09 -15.75
N MET A 73 -1.42 -4.07 -15.98
CA MET A 73 -2.13 -3.36 -14.93
C MET A 73 -3.11 -4.31 -14.25
N VAL A 74 -3.02 -4.46 -12.95
CA VAL A 74 -3.86 -5.34 -12.13
C VAL A 74 -4.30 -4.62 -10.88
N ASP A 75 -5.60 -4.59 -10.64
CA ASP A 75 -6.16 -4.12 -9.38
C ASP A 75 -6.17 -5.25 -8.37
N VAL A 76 -5.59 -5.00 -7.20
CA VAL A 76 -5.40 -6.02 -6.17
C VAL A 76 -5.96 -5.55 -4.83
N VAL A 77 -6.76 -6.40 -4.19
CA VAL A 77 -7.32 -6.11 -2.87
C VAL A 77 -7.21 -7.32 -1.94
N ARG A 78 -6.86 -7.08 -0.69
CA ARG A 78 -6.89 -8.11 0.35
C ARG A 78 -8.31 -8.44 0.74
N SER A 79 -8.50 -9.66 1.25
CA SER A 79 -9.79 -10.06 1.85
C SER A 79 -10.25 -9.01 2.88
N PRO A 80 -11.53 -8.58 2.83
CA PRO A 80 -12.10 -7.67 3.82
C PRO A 80 -12.31 -8.35 5.19
N VAL A 81 -12.16 -9.66 5.26
CA VAL A 81 -12.27 -10.41 6.51
C VAL A 81 -11.04 -10.13 7.36
N ALA A 82 -11.27 -9.58 8.56
CA ALA A 82 -10.19 -9.32 9.51
C ALA A 82 -9.47 -10.62 9.86
N GLN A 83 -8.13 -10.59 9.81
CA GLN A 83 -7.28 -11.75 10.12
C GLN A 83 -7.64 -13.02 9.33
N ASP A 84 -8.00 -12.87 8.05
CA ASP A 84 -8.33 -14.01 7.20
C ASP A 84 -7.26 -15.12 7.29
N PRO A 85 -7.58 -16.30 7.85
CA PRO A 85 -6.60 -17.37 8.06
C PRO A 85 -6.06 -17.94 6.73
N TYR A 86 -6.83 -17.80 5.66
CA TYR A 86 -6.43 -18.24 4.33
C TYR A 86 -5.58 -17.21 3.60
N GLY A 87 -5.52 -15.97 4.09
CA GLY A 87 -4.79 -14.88 3.46
C GLY A 87 -5.23 -14.64 2.02
N ARG A 88 -6.55 -14.59 1.79
CA ARG A 88 -7.10 -14.43 0.45
C ARG A 88 -6.81 -13.04 -0.11
N VAL A 89 -6.53 -13.02 -1.39
CA VAL A 89 -6.35 -11.80 -2.19
C VAL A 89 -7.17 -11.94 -3.45
N TYR A 90 -7.88 -10.88 -3.77
CA TYR A 90 -8.70 -10.76 -4.96
C TYR A 90 -8.02 -9.81 -5.94
N TYR A 91 -8.07 -10.13 -7.22
CA TYR A 91 -7.49 -9.26 -8.23
C TYR A 91 -8.17 -9.41 -9.59
N THR A 92 -8.01 -8.39 -10.43
CA THR A 92 -8.51 -8.43 -11.81
C THR A 92 -7.38 -8.09 -12.77
N ASP A 93 -7.18 -8.93 -13.77
CA ASP A 93 -6.14 -8.77 -14.79
C ASP A 93 -6.71 -8.30 -16.14
N GLY A 94 -7.87 -7.68 -16.11
CA GLY A 94 -8.57 -7.22 -17.30
C GLY A 94 -9.43 -8.26 -18.00
N GLN A 95 -9.36 -9.53 -17.59
CA GLN A 95 -10.18 -10.61 -18.15
C GLN A 95 -11.28 -11.04 -17.18
N TYR A 96 -10.89 -11.53 -16.03
CA TYR A 96 -11.82 -12.06 -15.02
C TYR A 96 -11.35 -11.69 -13.62
N PRO A 97 -12.30 -11.45 -12.70
CA PRO A 97 -11.96 -11.38 -11.28
C PRO A 97 -11.48 -12.74 -10.79
N LYS A 98 -10.39 -12.75 -10.05
CA LYS A 98 -9.70 -13.93 -9.55
C LYS A 98 -9.49 -13.85 -8.05
N VAL A 99 -9.39 -14.99 -7.40
CA VAL A 99 -9.01 -15.12 -6.00
C VAL A 99 -7.84 -16.08 -5.86
N THR A 100 -6.92 -15.75 -5.00
CA THR A 100 -5.84 -16.63 -4.59
C THR A 100 -5.73 -16.67 -3.07
N SER A 101 -5.06 -17.68 -2.53
CA SER A 101 -4.85 -17.86 -1.10
C SER A 101 -3.41 -18.26 -0.80
N ALA A 102 -3.02 -18.20 0.47
CA ALA A 102 -1.65 -18.51 0.88
C ALA A 102 -1.16 -19.88 0.40
N GLN A 103 -2.04 -20.85 0.38
CA GLN A 103 -1.71 -22.21 0.01
C GLN A 103 -1.36 -22.36 -1.47
N ILE A 104 -2.08 -21.66 -2.36
CA ILE A 104 -1.93 -21.81 -3.81
C ILE A 104 -1.12 -20.67 -4.45
N ALA A 105 -1.13 -19.48 -3.86
CA ALA A 105 -0.46 -18.32 -4.42
C ALA A 105 1.07 -18.42 -4.35
N THR A 106 1.59 -19.01 -3.30
CA THR A 106 3.02 -19.06 -3.03
C THR A 106 3.63 -20.45 -3.08
N SER A 107 2.98 -21.37 -3.82
CA SER A 107 3.52 -22.70 -4.11
C SER A 107 4.69 -22.59 -5.10
N GLY A 108 5.78 -23.31 -4.83
CA GLY A 108 6.95 -23.33 -5.74
C GLY A 108 7.85 -22.10 -5.65
N LYS A 109 8.64 -21.87 -6.68
CA LYS A 109 9.70 -20.83 -6.72
C LYS A 109 9.25 -19.48 -7.28
N GLY A 110 7.98 -19.34 -7.66
CA GLY A 110 7.48 -18.11 -8.30
C GLY A 110 7.67 -18.10 -9.84
N PRO A 111 7.29 -17.05 -10.56
CA PRO A 111 6.73 -15.81 -10.01
C PRO A 111 5.35 -16.03 -9.35
N TYR A 112 5.04 -15.17 -8.37
CA TYR A 112 3.77 -15.24 -7.65
C TYR A 112 2.76 -14.20 -8.18
N PRO A 113 1.42 -14.46 -8.08
CA PRO A 113 0.80 -15.68 -7.58
C PRO A 113 0.96 -16.85 -8.56
N THR A 114 1.28 -18.03 -8.04
CA THR A 114 1.49 -19.22 -8.87
C THR A 114 0.17 -19.72 -9.46
N THR A 115 -0.88 -19.75 -8.65
CA THR A 115 -2.21 -20.23 -9.03
C THR A 115 -3.31 -19.37 -8.45
N SER A 116 -4.43 -19.28 -9.16
CA SER A 116 -5.63 -18.57 -8.73
C SER A 116 -6.87 -19.24 -9.28
N TYR A 117 -8.00 -19.00 -8.63
CA TYR A 117 -9.31 -19.41 -9.10
C TYR A 117 -10.08 -18.22 -9.67
N ARG A 118 -10.81 -18.46 -10.74
CA ARG A 118 -11.77 -17.48 -11.26
C ARG A 118 -12.93 -17.32 -10.27
N LEU A 119 -13.32 -16.07 -10.00
CA LEU A 119 -14.54 -15.79 -9.27
C LEU A 119 -15.77 -15.91 -10.18
N GLY A 120 -16.85 -16.38 -9.61
CA GLY A 120 -18.12 -16.57 -10.30
C GLY A 120 -18.53 -18.04 -10.39
N VAL A 121 -19.76 -18.27 -10.81
CA VAL A 121 -20.29 -19.62 -11.06
C VAL A 121 -19.74 -20.08 -12.42
N PRO A 122 -19.17 -21.28 -12.53
CA PRO A 122 -18.79 -21.83 -13.82
C PRO A 122 -20.01 -21.92 -14.75
N ALA A 123 -19.80 -21.62 -16.02
CA ALA A 123 -20.84 -21.87 -17.02
C ALA A 123 -21.18 -23.35 -17.02
N PRO A 124 -22.47 -23.74 -17.16
CA PRO A 124 -22.84 -25.12 -17.30
C PRO A 124 -22.15 -25.72 -18.55
N GLU A 125 -21.63 -26.92 -18.41
CA GLU A 125 -21.09 -27.68 -19.55
C GLU A 125 -22.23 -27.98 -20.52
N SER A 126 -22.01 -27.66 -21.80
CA SER A 126 -22.96 -27.96 -22.89
C SER A 126 -22.82 -29.38 -23.36
#